data_c12e608a90e94796db544f6072346d04
#
_entry.id   c12e608a90e94796db544f6072346d04
#
_cell.length_a   1.000
_cell.length_b   1.000
_cell.length_c   1.000
_cell.angle_alpha   90.00
_cell.angle_beta   90.00
_cell.angle_gamma   90.00
#
_symmetry.space_group_name_H-M   'P 1'
#
loop_
_entity.id
_entity.type
_entity.pdbx_description
1 polymer ?
#
loop_
_entity_poly.entity_id
_entity_poly.type
_entity_poly.pdbx_seq_one_letter_code
_entity_poly.pdbx_strand_id
1 'polypeptide(L)'
;DFGSFCKQQLKWARGVFEVTFMELPRLYRRVTCWQRISYFTIGTYYLVGLTQFIFTLIPFLYFFTGILPANMEFADFLIYGSPVVLCAVAIYLFVQRWMCDPSTERGLHWRGMILKFACWPVFLMGFVLAVVNAEIPYIPTAKKAVTGYITPFVRPMIIHIVLFLIAVAGIVFYRRYYMPEGELIGSAERTWGM
;
A
#
# COMPACT_ATOMS: atom_id res chain seq x y z
N ASP A 1 -20.13 9.20 -5.18
CA ASP A 1 -20.05 8.43 -3.94
C ASP A 1 -18.77 7.59 -3.87
N PHE A 2 -18.42 7.10 -2.69
CA PHE A 2 -17.19 6.33 -2.46
C PHE A 2 -17.14 5.01 -3.26
N GLY A 3 -18.27 4.34 -3.46
CA GLY A 3 -18.34 3.12 -4.25
C GLY A 3 -18.01 3.35 -5.72
N SER A 4 -18.49 4.45 -6.30
CA SER A 4 -18.16 4.84 -7.67
C SER A 4 -16.68 5.20 -7.80
N PHE A 5 -16.11 5.87 -6.81
CA PHE A 5 -14.68 6.16 -6.74
C PHE A 5 -13.85 4.86 -6.71
N CYS A 6 -14.17 3.90 -5.84
CA CYS A 6 -13.46 2.62 -5.78
C CYS A 6 -13.54 1.83 -7.09
N LYS A 7 -14.70 1.82 -7.76
CA LYS A 7 -14.85 1.18 -9.07
C LYS A 7 -13.96 1.84 -10.14
N GLN A 8 -13.90 3.16 -10.13
CA GLN A 8 -13.05 3.92 -11.03
C GLN A 8 -11.58 3.62 -10.78
N GLN A 9 -11.15 3.61 -9.50
CA GLN A 9 -9.79 3.26 -9.11
C GLN A 9 -9.42 1.83 -9.50
N LEU A 10 -10.34 0.86 -9.34
CA LEU A 10 -10.14 -0.52 -9.77
C LEU A 10 -9.87 -0.64 -11.26
N LYS A 11 -10.69 0.04 -12.07
CA LYS A 11 -10.52 0.06 -13.53
C LYS A 11 -9.19 0.67 -13.95
N TRP A 12 -8.85 1.79 -13.34
CA TRP A 12 -7.58 2.46 -13.63
C TRP A 12 -6.39 1.62 -13.22
N ALA A 13 -6.40 1.04 -12.02
CA ALA A 13 -5.34 0.16 -11.56
C ALA A 13 -5.15 -1.03 -12.51
N ARG A 14 -6.24 -1.74 -12.86
CA ARG A 14 -6.17 -2.87 -13.80
C ARG A 14 -5.63 -2.43 -15.17
N GLY A 15 -6.16 -1.35 -15.74
CA GLY A 15 -5.74 -0.87 -17.05
C GLY A 15 -4.27 -0.44 -17.07
N VAL A 16 -3.78 0.22 -16.02
CA VAL A 16 -2.37 0.61 -15.90
C VAL A 16 -1.47 -0.63 -15.78
N PHE A 17 -1.86 -1.64 -15.01
CA PHE A 17 -1.11 -2.89 -14.92
C PHE A 17 -1.11 -3.67 -16.24
N GLU A 18 -2.24 -3.70 -16.95
CA GLU A 18 -2.32 -4.30 -18.28
C GLU A 18 -1.34 -3.65 -19.26
N VAL A 19 -1.34 -2.31 -19.32
CA VAL A 19 -0.37 -1.56 -20.14
C VAL A 19 1.06 -1.86 -19.71
N THR A 20 1.33 -1.87 -18.41
CA THR A 20 2.70 -2.04 -17.87
C THR A 20 3.24 -3.46 -18.13
N PHE A 21 2.43 -4.51 -17.95
CA PHE A 21 2.89 -5.89 -18.03
C PHE A 21 2.70 -6.54 -19.40
N MET A 22 1.71 -6.11 -20.17
CA MET A 22 1.38 -6.74 -21.46
C MET A 22 1.79 -5.87 -22.64
N GLU A 23 1.41 -4.60 -22.63
CA GLU A 23 1.59 -3.74 -23.82
C GLU A 23 2.99 -3.10 -23.86
N LEU A 24 3.50 -2.62 -22.74
CA LEU A 24 4.82 -1.99 -22.69
C LEU A 24 5.95 -2.95 -23.11
N PRO A 25 5.99 -4.22 -22.69
CA PRO A 25 6.98 -5.18 -23.18
C PRO A 25 6.89 -5.42 -24.68
N ARG A 26 5.66 -5.50 -25.25
CA ARG A 26 5.43 -5.67 -26.69
C ARG A 26 5.91 -4.49 -27.50
N LEU A 27 5.71 -3.28 -26.97
CA LEU A 27 6.06 -2.03 -27.62
C LEU A 27 7.44 -1.51 -27.26
N TYR A 28 8.18 -2.23 -26.39
CA TYR A 28 9.42 -1.77 -25.78
C TYR A 28 10.44 -1.19 -26.78
N ARG A 29 10.57 -1.82 -27.97
CA ARG A 29 11.48 -1.37 -29.02
C ARG A 29 10.95 -0.17 -29.84
N ARG A 30 9.64 0.12 -29.75
CA ARG A 30 8.98 1.17 -30.52
C ARG A 30 8.82 2.48 -29.73
N VAL A 31 9.04 2.44 -28.42
CA VAL A 31 8.94 3.62 -27.54
C VAL A 31 10.31 4.14 -27.16
N THR A 32 10.42 5.45 -27.01
CA THR A 32 11.67 6.12 -26.60
C THR A 32 12.02 5.79 -25.14
N CYS A 33 13.28 6.02 -24.75
CA CYS A 33 13.72 5.77 -23.37
C CYS A 33 12.89 6.57 -22.35
N TRP A 34 12.61 7.84 -22.63
CA TRP A 34 11.76 8.68 -21.77
C TRP A 34 10.33 8.17 -21.64
N GLN A 35 9.74 7.67 -22.71
CA GLN A 35 8.43 7.04 -22.66
C GLN A 35 8.44 5.77 -21.81
N ARG A 36 9.47 4.93 -21.91
CA ARG A 36 9.63 3.73 -21.06
C ARG A 36 9.64 4.10 -19.58
N ILE A 37 10.47 5.09 -19.21
CA ILE A 37 10.56 5.58 -17.83
C ILE A 37 9.21 6.11 -17.36
N SER A 38 8.53 6.93 -18.18
CA SER A 38 7.23 7.50 -17.83
C SER A 38 6.16 6.42 -17.62
N TYR A 39 6.04 5.46 -18.53
CA TYR A 39 5.07 4.35 -18.40
C TYR A 39 5.38 3.46 -17.20
N PHE A 40 6.65 3.16 -16.97
CA PHE A 40 7.07 2.40 -15.79
C PHE A 40 6.70 3.14 -14.49
N THR A 41 6.99 4.43 -14.42
CA THR A 41 6.66 5.27 -13.25
C THR A 41 5.15 5.32 -12.98
N ILE A 42 4.33 5.44 -14.04
CA ILE A 42 2.87 5.39 -13.91
C ILE A 42 2.43 4.00 -13.41
N GLY A 43 3.03 2.93 -13.93
CA GLY A 43 2.78 1.56 -13.49
C GLY A 43 3.05 1.34 -12.01
N THR A 44 4.13 1.93 -11.47
CA THR A 44 4.49 1.79 -10.06
C THR A 44 3.53 2.48 -9.09
N TYR A 45 2.73 3.45 -9.56
CA TYR A 45 1.78 4.17 -8.71
C TYR A 45 0.78 3.23 -8.00
N TYR A 46 0.26 2.25 -8.72
CA TYR A 46 -0.73 1.30 -8.19
C TYR A 46 -0.10 0.11 -7.46
N LEU A 47 1.24 -0.08 -7.56
CA LEU A 47 1.96 -1.11 -6.79
C LEU A 47 1.89 -0.87 -5.28
N VAL A 48 1.47 0.33 -4.84
CA VAL A 48 1.17 0.60 -3.43
C VAL A 48 0.19 -0.42 -2.85
N GLY A 49 -0.73 -0.96 -3.65
CA GLY A 49 -1.64 -2.03 -3.21
C GLY A 49 -0.90 -3.32 -2.83
N LEU A 50 0.03 -3.77 -3.66
CA LEU A 50 0.85 -4.94 -3.39
C LEU A 50 1.83 -4.70 -2.23
N THR A 51 2.46 -3.54 -2.18
CA THR A 51 3.39 -3.17 -1.11
C THR A 51 2.69 -3.16 0.25
N GLN A 52 1.50 -2.55 0.35
CA GLN A 52 0.71 -2.53 1.58
C GLN A 52 0.25 -3.93 1.99
N PHE A 53 -0.11 -4.78 1.03
CA PHE A 53 -0.43 -6.18 1.32
C PHE A 53 0.76 -6.92 1.95
N ILE A 54 1.97 -6.78 1.36
CA ILE A 54 3.18 -7.39 1.89
C ILE A 54 3.47 -6.88 3.31
N PHE A 55 3.42 -5.56 3.53
CA PHE A 55 3.61 -4.99 4.87
C PHE A 55 2.57 -5.46 5.89
N THR A 56 1.35 -5.73 5.44
CA THR A 56 0.31 -6.29 6.29
C THR A 56 0.61 -7.74 6.70
N LEU A 57 1.23 -8.52 5.81
CA LEU A 57 1.58 -9.92 6.12
C LEU A 57 2.67 -10.02 7.19
N ILE A 58 3.54 -9.03 7.35
CA ILE A 58 4.65 -9.06 8.30
C ILE A 58 4.20 -9.34 9.74
N PRO A 59 3.26 -8.59 10.36
CA PRO A 59 2.81 -8.88 11.70
C PRO A 59 2.10 -10.23 11.81
N PHE A 60 1.38 -10.69 10.77
CA PHE A 60 0.77 -12.02 10.78
C PHE A 60 1.82 -13.12 10.74
N LEU A 61 2.84 -13.01 9.89
CA LEU A 61 3.94 -13.97 9.83
C LEU A 61 4.65 -14.04 11.18
N TYR A 62 4.95 -12.90 11.80
CA TYR A 62 5.55 -12.88 13.14
C TYR A 62 4.66 -13.55 14.18
N PHE A 63 3.35 -13.28 14.16
CA PHE A 63 2.41 -13.88 15.09
C PHE A 63 2.36 -15.43 14.98
N PHE A 64 2.34 -15.95 13.75
CA PHE A 64 2.22 -17.40 13.54
C PHE A 64 3.54 -18.17 13.62
N THR A 65 4.64 -17.55 13.27
CA THR A 65 5.94 -18.25 13.16
C THR A 65 6.96 -17.82 14.22
N GLY A 66 6.73 -16.69 14.90
CA GLY A 66 7.73 -16.07 15.78
C GLY A 66 8.96 -15.50 15.07
N ILE A 67 9.02 -15.61 13.73
CA ILE A 67 10.18 -15.16 12.94
C ILE A 67 10.06 -13.67 12.69
N LEU A 68 11.05 -12.90 13.15
CA LEU A 68 11.18 -11.48 12.81
C LEU A 68 11.74 -11.36 11.38
N PRO A 69 11.04 -10.67 10.46
CA PRO A 69 11.49 -10.52 9.08
C PRO A 69 12.72 -9.61 8.93
N ALA A 70 13.03 -8.81 9.95
CA ALA A 70 14.23 -7.99 10.00
C ALA A 70 14.74 -7.94 11.45
N ASN A 71 16.03 -8.22 11.63
CA ASN A 71 16.70 -8.04 12.91
C ASN A 71 17.29 -6.63 12.95
N MET A 72 16.44 -5.65 13.27
CA MET A 72 16.80 -4.23 13.28
C MET A 72 16.22 -3.56 14.53
N GLU A 73 17.01 -2.80 15.22
CA GLU A 73 16.54 -1.97 16.33
C GLU A 73 15.65 -0.84 15.81
N PHE A 74 14.71 -0.39 16.64
CA PHE A 74 13.81 0.69 16.28
C PHE A 74 14.55 2.00 15.94
N ALA A 75 15.66 2.26 16.66
CA ALA A 75 16.52 3.41 16.38
C ALA A 75 17.14 3.35 14.98
N ASP A 76 17.66 2.19 14.59
CA ASP A 76 18.24 1.95 13.26
C ASP A 76 17.17 2.12 12.17
N PHE A 77 15.98 1.56 12.39
CA PHE A 77 14.86 1.75 11.48
C PHE A 77 14.54 3.23 11.26
N LEU A 78 14.54 4.05 12.33
CA LEU A 78 14.32 5.49 12.20
C LEU A 78 15.46 6.19 11.48
N ILE A 79 16.71 5.84 11.77
CA ILE A 79 17.89 6.44 11.14
C ILE A 79 17.92 6.15 9.65
N TYR A 80 17.74 4.88 9.25
CA TYR A 80 17.77 4.49 7.83
C TYR A 80 16.49 4.86 7.08
N GLY A 81 15.34 4.89 7.76
CA GLY A 81 14.06 5.26 7.15
C GLY A 81 13.85 6.77 6.99
N SER A 82 14.42 7.58 7.89
CA SER A 82 14.21 9.03 7.91
C SER A 82 14.62 9.73 6.60
N PRO A 83 15.75 9.42 5.94
CA PRO A 83 16.10 10.07 4.68
C PRO A 83 15.06 9.84 3.59
N VAL A 84 14.49 8.63 3.52
CA VAL A 84 13.45 8.28 2.53
C VAL A 84 12.18 9.10 2.78
N VAL A 85 11.76 9.19 4.05
CA VAL A 85 10.58 9.99 4.43
C VAL A 85 10.81 11.48 4.15
N LEU A 86 11.98 12.00 4.52
CA LEU A 86 12.33 13.41 4.26
C LEU A 86 12.37 13.72 2.77
N CYS A 87 12.97 12.86 1.95
CA CYS A 87 12.95 13.01 0.49
C CYS A 87 11.52 12.97 -0.07
N ALA A 88 10.69 12.05 0.39
CA ALA A 88 9.30 11.97 -0.04
C ALA A 88 8.50 13.24 0.31
N VAL A 89 8.69 13.77 1.52
CA VAL A 89 8.07 15.04 1.95
C VAL A 89 8.60 16.21 1.13
N ALA A 90 9.91 16.27 0.89
CA ALA A 90 10.51 17.34 0.07
C ALA A 90 9.96 17.33 -1.36
N ILE A 91 9.88 16.14 -1.99
CA ILE A 91 9.30 15.97 -3.33
C ILE A 91 7.83 16.39 -3.32
N TYR A 92 7.06 15.97 -2.32
CA TYR A 92 5.65 16.34 -2.17
C TYR A 92 5.46 17.85 -2.10
N LEU A 93 6.21 18.54 -1.23
CA LEU A 93 6.13 20.00 -1.09
C LEU A 93 6.61 20.73 -2.36
N PHE A 94 7.63 20.18 -3.03
CA PHE A 94 8.13 20.75 -4.28
C PHE A 94 7.09 20.67 -5.41
N VAL A 95 6.40 19.53 -5.55
CA VAL A 95 5.41 19.31 -6.61
C VAL A 95 4.14 20.13 -6.41
N GLN A 96 3.78 20.46 -5.16
CA GLN A 96 2.58 21.29 -4.87
C GLN A 96 2.56 22.62 -5.63
N ARG A 97 3.73 23.21 -5.91
CA ARG A 97 3.80 24.50 -6.63
C ARG A 97 3.19 24.47 -8.04
N TRP A 98 3.08 23.28 -8.64
CA TRP A 98 2.49 23.12 -9.99
C TRP A 98 1.14 22.41 -9.99
N MET A 99 0.78 21.73 -8.91
CA MET A 99 -0.41 20.88 -8.87
C MET A 99 -1.53 21.44 -7.99
N CYS A 100 -1.21 22.42 -7.13
CA CYS A 100 -2.18 22.97 -6.19
C CYS A 100 -2.29 24.49 -6.38
N ASP A 101 -3.49 25.04 -6.21
CA ASP A 101 -3.68 26.48 -6.10
C ASP A 101 -3.09 26.97 -4.78
N PRO A 102 -2.06 27.88 -4.83
CA PRO A 102 -1.39 28.36 -3.61
C PRO A 102 -2.33 29.10 -2.65
N SER A 103 -3.45 29.61 -3.13
CA SER A 103 -4.40 30.40 -2.32
C SER A 103 -5.41 29.56 -1.54
N THR A 104 -5.78 28.38 -2.08
CA THR A 104 -6.88 27.58 -1.54
C THR A 104 -6.48 26.13 -1.16
N GLU A 105 -5.44 25.59 -1.80
CA GLU A 105 -5.11 24.16 -1.70
C GLU A 105 -3.73 23.90 -1.10
N ARG A 106 -3.03 24.93 -0.62
CA ARG A 106 -1.68 24.75 -0.07
C ARG A 106 -1.71 24.06 1.27
N GLY A 107 -0.90 23.02 1.43
CA GLY A 107 -0.73 22.34 2.72
C GLY A 107 -0.63 20.83 2.61
N LEU A 108 -0.75 20.16 3.75
CA LEU A 108 -0.68 18.71 3.83
C LEU A 108 -2.05 18.08 3.53
N HIS A 109 -2.21 17.49 2.34
CA HIS A 109 -3.45 16.82 1.92
C HIS A 109 -3.63 15.45 2.60
N TRP A 110 -3.55 15.41 3.93
CA TRP A 110 -3.55 14.17 4.72
C TRP A 110 -4.79 13.30 4.47
N ARG A 111 -5.97 13.91 4.21
CA ARG A 111 -7.20 13.17 3.88
C ARG A 111 -7.06 12.39 2.58
N GLY A 112 -6.46 13.01 1.54
CA GLY A 112 -6.19 12.36 0.27
C GLY A 112 -5.15 11.25 0.40
N MET A 113 -4.12 11.46 1.24
CA MET A 113 -3.12 10.42 1.54
C MET A 113 -3.75 9.22 2.26
N ILE A 114 -4.55 9.44 3.31
CA ILE A 114 -5.28 8.36 4.00
C ILE A 114 -6.19 7.62 3.03
N LEU A 115 -6.94 8.34 2.20
CA LEU A 115 -7.82 7.72 1.21
C LEU A 115 -7.03 6.84 0.23
N LYS A 116 -5.89 7.33 -0.26
CA LYS A 116 -5.01 6.56 -1.14
C LYS A 116 -4.51 5.28 -0.46
N PHE A 117 -4.02 5.38 0.77
CA PHE A 117 -3.59 4.22 1.53
C PHE A 117 -4.75 3.26 1.82
N ALA A 118 -5.92 3.77 2.20
CA ALA A 118 -7.10 2.94 2.45
C ALA A 118 -7.58 2.18 1.20
N CYS A 119 -7.30 2.68 0.00
CA CYS A 119 -7.66 2.03 -1.27
C CYS A 119 -6.73 0.88 -1.68
N TRP A 120 -5.71 0.51 -0.87
CA TRP A 120 -4.78 -0.56 -1.22
C TRP A 120 -5.45 -1.89 -1.62
N PRO A 121 -6.58 -2.36 -1.02
CA PRO A 121 -7.22 -3.60 -1.45
C PRO A 121 -7.81 -3.50 -2.85
N VAL A 122 -8.28 -2.30 -3.23
CA VAL A 122 -8.80 -2.02 -4.58
C VAL A 122 -7.66 -2.09 -5.60
N PHE A 123 -6.50 -1.53 -5.28
CA PHE A 123 -5.31 -1.57 -6.13
C PHE A 123 -4.74 -2.99 -6.24
N LEU A 124 -4.68 -3.74 -5.14
CA LEU A 124 -4.29 -5.13 -5.13
C LEU A 124 -5.23 -5.98 -6.01
N MET A 125 -6.54 -5.77 -5.88
CA MET A 125 -7.53 -6.44 -6.74
C MET A 125 -7.31 -6.11 -8.21
N GLY A 126 -7.01 -4.85 -8.55
CA GLY A 126 -6.65 -4.43 -9.91
C GLY A 126 -5.41 -5.14 -10.43
N PHE A 127 -4.38 -5.32 -9.59
CA PHE A 127 -3.18 -6.09 -9.90
C PHE A 127 -3.52 -7.55 -10.20
N VAL A 128 -4.25 -8.23 -9.31
CA VAL A 128 -4.64 -9.63 -9.48
C VAL A 128 -5.46 -9.82 -10.76
N LEU A 129 -6.44 -8.96 -11.01
CA LEU A 129 -7.27 -9.03 -12.22
C LEU A 129 -6.45 -8.82 -13.50
N ALA A 130 -5.42 -7.98 -13.46
CA ALA A 130 -4.52 -7.81 -14.60
C ALA A 130 -3.64 -9.05 -14.82
N VAL A 131 -3.11 -9.65 -13.75
CA VAL A 131 -2.27 -10.86 -13.84
C VAL A 131 -3.06 -12.05 -14.38
N VAL A 132 -4.31 -12.25 -13.92
CA VAL A 132 -5.18 -13.34 -14.41
C VAL A 132 -5.88 -12.99 -15.72
N ASN A 133 -5.60 -11.83 -16.28
CA ASN A 133 -6.21 -11.31 -17.51
C ASN A 133 -7.75 -11.30 -17.50
N ALA A 134 -8.34 -11.03 -16.33
CA ALA A 134 -9.80 -10.96 -16.20
C ALA A 134 -10.33 -9.62 -16.72
N GLU A 135 -11.37 -9.66 -17.54
CA GLU A 135 -12.03 -8.48 -18.05
C GLU A 135 -12.92 -7.83 -16.99
N ILE A 136 -12.85 -6.50 -16.90
CA ILE A 136 -13.80 -5.73 -16.10
C ILE A 136 -14.82 -5.09 -17.06
N PRO A 137 -16.12 -5.43 -16.95
CA PRO A 137 -17.13 -4.85 -17.81
C PRO A 137 -17.16 -3.32 -17.63
N TYR A 138 -17.39 -2.61 -18.74
CA TYR A 138 -17.57 -1.18 -18.69
C TYR A 138 -18.90 -0.87 -18.01
N ILE A 139 -18.85 -0.33 -16.80
CA ILE A 139 -20.01 0.19 -16.08
C ILE A 139 -19.87 1.70 -16.05
N PRO A 140 -20.74 2.46 -16.73
CA PRO A 140 -20.73 3.92 -16.65
C PRO A 140 -20.89 4.37 -15.21
N THR A 141 -20.22 5.47 -14.87
CA THR A 141 -20.39 6.07 -13.54
C THR A 141 -21.82 6.57 -13.40
N ALA A 142 -22.55 6.06 -12.40
CA ALA A 142 -23.93 6.47 -12.16
C ALA A 142 -23.98 7.98 -11.87
N LYS A 143 -24.82 8.71 -12.58
CA LYS A 143 -25.06 10.16 -12.38
C LYS A 143 -25.80 10.45 -11.07
N LYS A 144 -26.47 9.46 -10.50
CA LYS A 144 -27.18 9.56 -9.21
C LYS A 144 -26.46 8.65 -8.19
N ALA A 145 -26.35 9.13 -6.95
CA ALA A 145 -25.80 8.34 -5.85
C ALA A 145 -26.68 7.08 -5.65
N VAL A 146 -26.05 5.90 -5.78
CA VAL A 146 -26.71 4.62 -5.52
C VAL A 146 -26.35 4.24 -4.10
N THR A 147 -27.32 4.30 -3.19
CA THR A 147 -27.17 3.83 -1.82
C THR A 147 -26.89 2.32 -1.77
N GLY A 148 -25.91 1.90 -0.96
CA GLY A 148 -25.62 0.48 -0.73
C GLY A 148 -24.47 -0.13 -1.53
N TYR A 149 -23.87 0.59 -2.49
CA TYR A 149 -22.79 0.04 -3.33
C TYR A 149 -21.38 0.10 -2.70
N ILE A 150 -21.29 0.58 -1.48
CA ILE A 150 -20.02 0.74 -0.75
C ILE A 150 -19.53 -0.62 -0.19
N THR A 151 -20.46 -1.52 0.13
CA THR A 151 -20.22 -2.73 0.89
C THR A 151 -19.13 -3.65 0.32
N PRO A 152 -19.05 -3.92 -1.01
CA PRO A 152 -18.04 -4.82 -1.56
C PRO A 152 -16.60 -4.31 -1.37
N PHE A 153 -16.41 -2.98 -1.29
CA PHE A 153 -15.09 -2.36 -1.14
C PHE A 153 -14.73 -2.09 0.32
N VAL A 154 -15.70 -1.75 1.15
CA VAL A 154 -15.49 -1.42 2.57
C VAL A 154 -15.33 -2.67 3.42
N ARG A 155 -16.04 -3.76 3.12
CA ARG A 155 -15.91 -5.03 3.87
C ARG A 155 -14.47 -5.56 3.94
N PRO A 156 -13.72 -5.70 2.82
CA PRO A 156 -12.33 -6.13 2.89
C PRO A 156 -11.45 -5.20 3.72
N MET A 157 -11.69 -3.90 3.68
CA MET A 157 -10.95 -2.92 4.48
C MET A 157 -11.22 -3.09 5.97
N ILE A 158 -12.50 -3.26 6.36
CA ILE A 158 -12.89 -3.48 7.76
C ILE A 158 -12.32 -4.82 8.26
N ILE A 159 -12.48 -5.89 7.50
CA ILE A 159 -11.93 -7.21 7.84
C ILE A 159 -10.42 -7.11 8.06
N HIS A 160 -9.71 -6.42 7.17
CA HIS A 160 -8.28 -6.21 7.31
C HIS A 160 -7.91 -5.48 8.60
N ILE A 161 -8.59 -4.36 8.91
CA ILE A 161 -8.35 -3.60 10.14
C ILE A 161 -8.61 -4.46 11.38
N VAL A 162 -9.72 -5.22 11.40
CA VAL A 162 -10.08 -6.10 12.51
C VAL A 162 -9.03 -7.20 12.69
N LEU A 163 -8.62 -7.87 11.62
CA LEU A 163 -7.58 -8.89 11.67
C LEU A 163 -6.24 -8.33 12.15
N PHE A 164 -5.86 -7.14 11.66
CA PHE A 164 -4.65 -6.47 12.11
C PHE A 164 -4.69 -6.16 13.61
N LEU A 165 -5.80 -5.62 14.11
CA LEU A 165 -5.97 -5.34 15.55
C LEU A 165 -5.95 -6.63 16.38
N ILE A 166 -6.56 -7.73 15.91
CA ILE A 166 -6.50 -9.03 16.57
C ILE A 166 -5.05 -9.54 16.62
N ALA A 167 -4.30 -9.43 15.52
CA ALA A 167 -2.90 -9.86 15.47
C ALA A 167 -2.04 -9.05 16.45
N VAL A 168 -2.18 -7.72 16.48
CA VAL A 168 -1.46 -6.85 17.41
C VAL A 168 -1.82 -7.18 18.85
N ALA A 169 -3.12 -7.32 19.18
CA ALA A 169 -3.59 -7.70 20.51
C ALA A 169 -3.03 -9.08 20.91
N GLY A 170 -3.03 -10.05 20.01
CA GLY A 170 -2.45 -11.37 20.22
C GLY A 170 -0.96 -11.34 20.52
N ILE A 171 -0.19 -10.54 19.78
CA ILE A 171 1.25 -10.35 20.05
C ILE A 171 1.49 -9.74 21.42
N VAL A 172 0.74 -8.67 21.77
CA VAL A 172 0.86 -8.01 23.08
C VAL A 172 0.50 -8.97 24.21
N PHE A 173 -0.60 -9.73 24.06
CA PHE A 173 -1.03 -10.73 25.01
C PHE A 173 0.01 -11.82 25.21
N TYR A 174 0.50 -12.42 24.09
CA TYR A 174 1.52 -13.46 24.11
C TYR A 174 2.80 -12.99 24.82
N ARG A 175 3.31 -11.80 24.49
CA ARG A 175 4.48 -11.21 25.16
C ARG A 175 4.25 -11.06 26.66
N ARG A 176 3.10 -10.54 27.08
CA ARG A 176 2.82 -10.27 28.49
C ARG A 176 2.68 -11.52 29.34
N TYR A 177 2.11 -12.60 28.79
CA TYR A 177 1.77 -13.79 29.59
C TYR A 177 2.72 -14.98 29.39
N TYR A 178 3.40 -15.05 28.25
CA TYR A 178 4.21 -16.21 27.89
C TYR A 178 5.70 -15.91 27.71
N MET A 179 6.12 -14.66 27.63
CA MET A 179 7.54 -14.27 27.63
C MET A 179 7.88 -13.64 28.99
N PRO A 180 8.61 -14.34 29.89
CA PRO A 180 9.13 -13.75 31.12
C PRO A 180 10.11 -12.60 30.80
N GLU A 181 10.09 -11.53 31.60
CA GLU A 181 10.90 -10.32 31.36
C GLU A 181 12.43 -10.56 31.22
N GLY A 182 12.93 -11.71 31.63
CA GLY A 182 14.34 -12.09 31.50
C GLY A 182 14.77 -12.69 30.16
N GLU A 183 13.85 -13.21 29.35
CA GLU A 183 14.20 -13.84 28.06
C GLU A 183 14.37 -12.84 26.91
N LEU A 184 13.81 -11.64 27.00
CA LEU A 184 14.00 -10.59 25.99
C LEU A 184 15.46 -10.10 25.93
N ILE A 185 16.14 -10.05 27.07
CA ILE A 185 17.56 -9.67 27.15
C ILE A 185 18.46 -10.85 26.76
N GLY A 186 18.11 -12.09 27.17
CA GLY A 186 18.91 -13.27 26.89
C GLY A 186 18.75 -13.83 25.44
N SER A 187 17.68 -13.51 24.72
CA SER A 187 17.54 -13.86 23.30
C SER A 187 18.28 -12.86 22.40
N ALA A 188 18.30 -11.59 22.74
CA ALA A 188 19.11 -10.60 22.06
C ALA A 188 20.61 -10.88 22.23
N GLU A 189 21.09 -11.19 23.44
CA GLU A 189 22.50 -11.56 23.68
C GLU A 189 22.92 -12.86 23.03
N ARG A 190 22.03 -13.87 22.90
CA ARG A 190 22.35 -15.16 22.23
C ARG A 190 22.43 -15.04 20.70
N THR A 191 21.77 -14.05 20.10
CA THR A 191 21.86 -13.80 18.65
C THR A 191 23.07 -12.96 18.25
N TRP A 192 23.69 -12.26 19.18
CA TRP A 192 24.87 -11.40 18.92
C TRP A 192 26.20 -12.01 19.37
N GLY A 193 26.19 -13.21 19.95
CA GLY A 193 27.37 -13.92 20.47
C GLY A 193 28.03 -14.89 19.50
N MET A 194 27.83 -14.76 18.18
CA MET A 194 28.59 -15.47 17.14
C MET A 194 29.20 -14.50 16.15
#